data_eb0550480a2973ad398436da75aaae9e
#
_entry.id   eb0550480a2973ad398436da75aaae9e
#
_cell.length_a   1.000
_cell.length_b   1.000
_cell.length_c   1.000
_cell.angle_alpha   90.00
_cell.angle_beta   90.00
_cell.angle_gamma   90.00
#
_symmetry.space_group_name_H-M   'P 1'
#
loop_
_entity.id
_entity.type
_entity.pdbx_description
1 polymer ?
#
loop_
_entity_poly.entity_id
_entity_poly.type
_entity_poly.pdbx_seq_one_letter_code
_entity_poly.pdbx_strand_id
1 'polypeptide(L)'
;MTTFLLVHGSFQGGWIWQPTAAVLRAAGHTVYTPTLEGCAERAHALRAGISVTTAAEELSQLLWYEDLNEVVLVGTSSGGMVAAKTAELAKDRIARLVFVDALVPQPGESTKDIVQRSPHADPYEMTEFARGPTRVDLATRLFGELHGAQKDWALERATPHPNGLSDVTATELEGFWNDTWPDSTVIYCVNSENPPEPHQRATADRLEAVWIEMPAGHYPMLTHGEELAGLLAA
;
A
#
# COMPACT_ATOMS: atom_id res chain seq x y z
N MET A 1 -10.57 -2.88 21.12
CA MET A 1 -9.59 -1.83 20.75
C MET A 1 -8.48 -2.55 19.98
N THR A 2 -8.21 -2.15 18.76
CA THR A 2 -7.27 -2.79 17.84
C THR A 2 -6.23 -1.77 17.40
N THR A 3 -5.00 -2.21 17.16
CA THR A 3 -3.94 -1.36 16.59
C THR A 3 -3.80 -1.63 15.11
N PHE A 4 -3.85 -0.58 14.29
CA PHE A 4 -3.69 -0.63 12.85
C PHE A 4 -2.39 0.03 12.42
N LEU A 5 -1.67 -0.58 11.49
CA LEU A 5 -0.54 0.00 10.76
C LEU A 5 -0.89 0.03 9.28
N LEU A 6 -1.15 1.23 8.72
CA LEU A 6 -1.66 1.43 7.37
C LEU A 6 -0.53 1.94 6.45
N VAL A 7 -0.12 1.12 5.49
CA VAL A 7 1.01 1.36 4.58
C VAL A 7 0.49 1.85 3.23
N HIS A 8 0.95 3.03 2.81
CA HIS A 8 0.55 3.67 1.56
C HIS A 8 1.27 3.11 0.32
N GLY A 9 0.69 3.38 -0.85
CA GLY A 9 1.25 3.01 -2.15
C GLY A 9 2.12 4.10 -2.79
N SER A 10 2.38 3.94 -4.10
CA SER A 10 3.22 4.86 -4.87
C SER A 10 2.62 6.25 -4.99
N PHE A 11 3.50 7.27 -5.02
CA PHE A 11 3.18 8.70 -5.19
C PHE A 11 2.38 9.31 -4.03
N GLN A 12 2.25 8.60 -2.92
CA GLN A 12 1.44 8.92 -1.76
C GLN A 12 2.32 9.13 -0.51
N GLY A 13 1.68 9.30 0.62
CA GLY A 13 2.22 9.29 1.98
C GLY A 13 1.14 8.82 2.94
N GLY A 14 1.40 8.83 4.21
CA GLY A 14 0.42 8.47 5.25
C GLY A 14 -0.88 9.26 5.17
N TRP A 15 -0.84 10.42 4.52
CA TRP A 15 -1.99 11.30 4.28
C TRP A 15 -3.13 10.63 3.51
N ILE A 16 -2.84 9.64 2.65
CA ILE A 16 -3.86 8.93 1.85
C ILE A 16 -4.89 8.24 2.74
N TRP A 17 -4.48 7.82 3.93
CA TRP A 17 -5.30 7.10 4.89
C TRP A 17 -6.12 8.00 5.82
N GLN A 18 -5.95 9.33 5.77
CA GLN A 18 -6.58 10.23 6.75
C GLN A 18 -8.10 10.03 6.92
N PRO A 19 -8.94 9.90 5.87
CA PRO A 19 -10.37 9.70 6.06
C PRO A 19 -10.68 8.38 6.79
N THR A 20 -10.12 7.27 6.34
CA THR A 20 -10.31 5.95 6.96
C THR A 20 -9.76 5.91 8.39
N ALA A 21 -8.57 6.47 8.61
CA ALA A 21 -7.95 6.54 9.94
C ALA A 21 -8.76 7.38 10.92
N ALA A 22 -9.42 8.45 10.46
CA ALA A 22 -10.30 9.26 11.30
C ALA A 22 -11.49 8.43 11.82
N VAL A 23 -12.11 7.61 10.98
CA VAL A 23 -13.21 6.72 11.36
C VAL A 23 -12.75 5.67 12.36
N LEU A 24 -11.62 4.99 12.08
CA LEU A 24 -11.06 3.98 12.99
C LEU A 24 -10.71 4.59 14.36
N ARG A 25 -10.09 5.77 14.40
CA ARG A 25 -9.78 6.48 15.66
C ARG A 25 -11.03 6.90 16.40
N ALA A 26 -12.07 7.38 15.70
CA ALA A 26 -13.36 7.72 16.31
C ALA A 26 -14.06 6.49 16.93
N ALA A 27 -13.81 5.30 16.37
CA ALA A 27 -14.28 4.01 16.92
C ALA A 27 -13.41 3.50 18.09
N GLY A 28 -12.38 4.24 18.51
CA GLY A 28 -11.53 3.90 19.67
C GLY A 28 -10.34 2.99 19.33
N HIS A 29 -9.97 2.87 18.08
CA HIS A 29 -8.78 2.12 17.65
C HIS A 29 -7.52 3.00 17.66
N THR A 30 -6.36 2.38 17.83
CA THR A 30 -5.05 3.01 17.62
C THR A 30 -4.66 2.87 16.15
N VAL A 31 -4.30 3.97 15.48
CA VAL A 31 -4.02 3.93 14.04
C VAL A 31 -2.74 4.68 13.70
N TYR A 32 -1.77 3.95 13.18
CA TYR A 32 -0.52 4.46 12.63
C TYR A 32 -0.62 4.53 11.11
N THR A 33 -0.23 5.67 10.56
CA THR A 33 -0.21 5.92 9.10
C THR A 33 1.15 6.49 8.71
N PRO A 34 2.26 5.72 8.87
CA PRO A 34 3.59 6.24 8.57
C PRO A 34 3.72 6.59 7.09
N THR A 35 4.48 7.65 6.82
CA THR A 35 4.98 7.93 5.48
C THR A 35 6.32 7.25 5.30
N LEU A 36 6.48 6.47 4.24
CA LEU A 36 7.73 5.78 3.90
C LEU A 36 8.83 6.79 3.55
N GLU A 37 10.09 6.41 3.80
CA GLU A 37 11.26 7.26 3.53
C GLU A 37 11.28 7.71 2.06
N GLY A 38 11.58 9.00 1.84
CA GLY A 38 11.64 9.59 0.51
C GLY A 38 10.29 9.96 -0.11
N CYS A 39 9.15 9.73 0.58
CA CYS A 39 7.79 10.04 0.11
C CYS A 39 7.22 11.27 0.84
N ALA A 40 6.29 11.97 0.20
CA ALA A 40 5.49 13.08 0.75
C ALA A 40 6.29 14.04 1.65
N GLU A 41 5.90 14.25 2.91
CA GLU A 41 6.60 15.12 3.87
C GLU A 41 8.02 14.64 4.22
N ARG A 42 8.35 13.39 3.88
CA ARG A 42 9.70 12.82 4.02
C ARG A 42 10.51 12.83 2.72
N ALA A 43 10.05 13.53 1.67
CA ALA A 43 10.75 13.63 0.38
C ALA A 43 12.17 14.20 0.53
N HIS A 44 12.44 15.02 1.58
CA HIS A 44 13.77 15.52 1.89
C HIS A 44 14.79 14.41 2.26
N ALA A 45 14.33 13.23 2.64
CA ALA A 45 15.16 12.08 2.96
C ALA A 45 15.43 11.18 1.74
N LEU A 46 15.01 11.59 0.53
CA LEU A 46 15.25 10.82 -0.69
C LEU A 46 16.74 10.62 -0.95
N ARG A 47 17.16 9.37 -1.09
CA ARG A 47 18.57 8.96 -1.25
C ARG A 47 18.69 7.63 -2.01
N ALA A 48 19.91 7.28 -2.37
CA ALA A 48 20.22 5.93 -2.84
C ALA A 48 19.94 4.87 -1.76
N GLY A 49 19.57 3.68 -2.18
CA GLY A 49 19.41 2.51 -1.31
C GLY A 49 18.05 2.40 -0.61
N ILE A 50 17.11 3.34 -0.82
CA ILE A 50 15.73 3.14 -0.41
C ILE A 50 15.15 1.97 -1.21
N SER A 51 14.58 0.97 -0.51
CA SER A 51 14.00 -0.25 -1.09
C SER A 51 12.80 -0.72 -0.26
N VAL A 52 12.08 -1.71 -0.77
CA VAL A 52 11.01 -2.38 -0.02
C VAL A 52 11.55 -2.94 1.29
N THR A 53 12.73 -3.56 1.26
CA THR A 53 13.38 -4.11 2.46
C THR A 53 13.71 -3.03 3.48
N THR A 54 14.36 -1.91 3.08
CA THR A 54 14.70 -0.84 4.05
C THR A 54 13.45 -0.17 4.63
N ALA A 55 12.39 -0.01 3.85
CA ALA A 55 11.11 0.51 4.34
C ALA A 55 10.45 -0.47 5.33
N ALA A 56 10.51 -1.77 5.07
CA ALA A 56 9.99 -2.78 5.98
C ALA A 56 10.79 -2.86 7.28
N GLU A 57 12.12 -2.71 7.22
CA GLU A 57 12.98 -2.59 8.40
C GLU A 57 12.58 -1.38 9.25
N GLU A 58 12.32 -0.22 8.62
CA GLU A 58 11.86 0.98 9.33
C GLU A 58 10.50 0.74 10.04
N LEU A 59 9.54 0.09 9.35
CA LEU A 59 8.26 -0.25 9.96
C LEU A 59 8.40 -1.30 11.08
N SER A 60 9.31 -2.26 10.94
CA SER A 60 9.62 -3.23 11.98
C SER A 60 10.21 -2.55 13.23
N GLN A 61 11.06 -1.54 13.04
CA GLN A 61 11.57 -0.72 14.14
C GLN A 61 10.45 0.11 14.80
N LEU A 62 9.52 0.65 14.01
CA LEU A 62 8.35 1.34 14.56
C LEU A 62 7.53 0.40 15.46
N LEU A 63 7.25 -0.82 15.00
CA LEU A 63 6.54 -1.84 15.79
C LEU A 63 7.28 -2.16 17.10
N TRP A 64 8.61 -2.22 17.04
CA TRP A 64 9.45 -2.52 18.20
C TRP A 64 9.49 -1.37 19.21
N TYR A 65 9.82 -0.16 18.77
CA TYR A 65 10.02 0.98 19.67
C TYR A 65 8.73 1.52 20.28
N GLU A 66 7.60 1.38 19.58
CA GLU A 66 6.27 1.71 20.09
C GLU A 66 5.62 0.54 20.86
N ASP A 67 6.34 -0.59 21.01
CA ASP A 67 5.89 -1.84 21.64
C ASP A 67 4.52 -2.32 21.13
N LEU A 68 4.31 -2.22 19.80
CA LEU A 68 3.07 -2.64 19.16
C LEU A 68 3.05 -4.15 18.96
N ASN A 69 1.97 -4.75 19.41
CA ASN A 69 1.69 -6.19 19.29
C ASN A 69 0.25 -6.37 18.83
N GLU A 70 -0.09 -7.56 18.33
CA GLU A 70 -1.43 -7.89 17.80
C GLU A 70 -1.91 -6.85 16.77
N VAL A 71 -1.01 -6.45 15.85
CA VAL A 71 -1.24 -5.39 14.87
C VAL A 71 -1.99 -5.92 13.65
N VAL A 72 -3.01 -5.20 13.21
CA VAL A 72 -3.58 -5.35 11.87
C VAL A 72 -2.73 -4.53 10.90
N LEU A 73 -1.93 -5.22 10.10
CA LEU A 73 -1.04 -4.61 9.10
C LEU A 73 -1.77 -4.53 7.76
N VAL A 74 -1.92 -3.32 7.24
CA VAL A 74 -2.68 -3.05 6.01
C VAL A 74 -1.77 -2.45 4.97
N GLY A 75 -1.72 -3.02 3.77
CA GLY A 75 -1.00 -2.47 2.63
C GLY A 75 -1.91 -2.17 1.45
N THR A 76 -1.75 -1.02 0.79
CA THR A 76 -2.45 -0.70 -0.45
C THR A 76 -1.48 -0.52 -1.60
N SER A 77 -1.88 -0.91 -2.84
CA SER A 77 -1.04 -0.73 -4.03
C SER A 77 0.39 -1.29 -3.81
N SER A 78 1.44 -0.57 -4.17
CA SER A 78 2.83 -0.95 -3.90
C SER A 78 3.16 -1.06 -2.40
N GLY A 79 2.37 -0.46 -1.52
CA GLY A 79 2.48 -0.66 -0.07
C GLY A 79 2.21 -2.10 0.38
N GLY A 80 1.57 -2.91 -0.45
CA GLY A 80 1.41 -4.35 -0.22
C GLY A 80 2.75 -5.09 -0.16
N MET A 81 3.71 -4.73 -1.02
CA MET A 81 5.07 -5.29 -0.99
C MET A 81 5.78 -4.97 0.32
N VAL A 82 5.67 -3.70 0.77
CA VAL A 82 6.27 -3.28 2.04
C VAL A 82 5.59 -3.95 3.23
N ALA A 83 4.25 -4.05 3.22
CA ALA A 83 3.51 -4.75 4.26
C ALA A 83 3.88 -6.24 4.34
N ALA A 84 3.98 -6.93 3.19
CA ALA A 84 4.41 -8.32 3.14
C ALA A 84 5.83 -8.50 3.72
N LYS A 85 6.78 -7.64 3.34
CA LYS A 85 8.14 -7.69 3.87
C LYS A 85 8.20 -7.31 5.36
N THR A 86 7.39 -6.36 5.81
CA THR A 86 7.28 -6.00 7.24
C THR A 86 6.73 -7.19 8.05
N ALA A 87 5.72 -7.88 7.53
CA ALA A 87 5.17 -9.07 8.17
C ALA A 87 6.24 -10.16 8.32
N GLU A 88 7.05 -10.42 7.28
CA GLU A 88 8.18 -11.36 7.35
C GLU A 88 9.17 -10.99 8.47
N LEU A 89 9.52 -9.69 8.60
CA LEU A 89 10.52 -9.23 9.56
C LEU A 89 10.01 -9.12 11.01
N ALA A 90 8.70 -8.95 11.19
CA ALA A 90 8.09 -8.72 12.51
C ALA A 90 6.86 -9.61 12.75
N LYS A 91 6.91 -10.85 12.28
CA LYS A 91 5.80 -11.81 12.31
C LYS A 91 5.09 -11.90 13.66
N ASP A 92 5.85 -12.00 14.73
CA ASP A 92 5.34 -12.18 16.09
C ASP A 92 4.50 -10.99 16.60
N ARG A 93 4.52 -9.86 15.89
CA ARG A 93 3.79 -8.63 16.24
C ARG A 93 2.51 -8.45 15.41
N ILE A 94 2.32 -9.27 14.37
CA ILE A 94 1.23 -9.12 13.42
C ILE A 94 0.15 -10.15 13.71
N ALA A 95 -1.06 -9.69 14.05
CA ALA A 95 -2.22 -10.55 14.24
C ALA A 95 -2.97 -10.82 12.94
N ARG A 96 -3.01 -9.84 12.02
CA ARG A 96 -3.79 -9.93 10.80
C ARG A 96 -3.15 -9.14 9.66
N LEU A 97 -3.22 -9.69 8.45
CA LEU A 97 -2.79 -9.03 7.21
C LEU A 97 -4.00 -8.61 6.37
N VAL A 98 -3.99 -7.37 5.86
CA VAL A 98 -5.01 -6.91 4.94
C VAL A 98 -4.37 -6.25 3.72
N PHE A 99 -4.69 -6.74 2.54
CA PHE A 99 -4.24 -6.22 1.26
C PHE A 99 -5.40 -5.52 0.56
N VAL A 100 -5.33 -4.19 0.46
CA VAL A 100 -6.39 -3.36 -0.15
C VAL A 100 -5.94 -2.94 -1.54
N ASP A 101 -6.48 -3.58 -2.56
CA ASP A 101 -6.10 -3.35 -3.96
C ASP A 101 -4.59 -3.28 -4.15
N ALA A 102 -3.89 -4.32 -3.65
CA ALA A 102 -2.47 -4.29 -3.38
C ALA A 102 -1.65 -5.18 -4.33
N LEU A 103 -0.38 -4.79 -4.50
CA LEU A 103 0.66 -5.56 -5.19
C LEU A 103 1.41 -6.41 -4.18
N VAL A 104 1.39 -7.73 -4.38
CA VAL A 104 2.20 -8.69 -3.60
C VAL A 104 2.79 -9.72 -4.57
N PRO A 105 3.86 -9.39 -5.30
CA PRO A 105 4.47 -10.28 -6.28
C PRO A 105 4.83 -11.64 -5.68
N GLN A 106 4.47 -12.71 -6.39
CA GLN A 106 4.80 -14.07 -5.99
C GLN A 106 6.25 -14.42 -6.38
N PRO A 107 6.85 -15.47 -5.83
CA PRO A 107 8.19 -15.92 -6.23
C PRO A 107 8.29 -16.09 -7.75
N GLY A 108 9.27 -15.44 -8.34
CA GLY A 108 9.47 -15.42 -9.79
C GLY A 108 8.80 -14.26 -10.53
N GLU A 109 7.92 -13.49 -9.88
CA GLU A 109 7.29 -12.30 -10.45
C GLU A 109 8.02 -11.01 -10.05
N SER A 110 8.01 -10.02 -10.95
CA SER A 110 8.35 -8.64 -10.64
C SER A 110 7.11 -7.75 -10.78
N THR A 111 7.16 -6.57 -10.23
CA THR A 111 6.06 -5.59 -10.38
C THR A 111 5.72 -5.31 -11.84
N LYS A 112 6.74 -5.34 -12.74
CA LYS A 112 6.55 -5.11 -14.17
C LYS A 112 5.79 -6.21 -14.89
N ASP A 113 5.83 -7.42 -14.35
CA ASP A 113 5.06 -8.56 -14.90
C ASP A 113 3.57 -8.42 -14.60
N ILE A 114 3.23 -7.71 -13.52
CA ILE A 114 1.88 -7.58 -12.99
C ILE A 114 1.20 -6.30 -13.49
N VAL A 115 1.86 -5.15 -13.32
CA VAL A 115 1.27 -3.83 -13.61
C VAL A 115 1.26 -3.57 -15.12
N GLN A 116 0.06 -3.55 -15.68
CA GLN A 116 -0.15 -3.20 -17.08
C GLN A 116 -0.36 -1.70 -17.24
N ARG A 117 0.66 -1.01 -17.76
CA ARG A 117 0.51 0.40 -18.16
C ARG A 117 -0.18 0.49 -19.51
N SER A 118 -1.15 1.39 -19.61
CA SER A 118 -1.71 1.76 -20.90
C SER A 118 -0.57 2.14 -21.88
N PRO A 119 -0.58 1.65 -23.13
CA PRO A 119 0.39 2.07 -24.13
C PRO A 119 0.32 3.57 -24.47
N HIS A 120 -0.76 4.24 -24.07
CA HIS A 120 -0.96 5.68 -24.24
C HIS A 120 -0.61 6.50 -22.98
N ALA A 121 -0.17 5.85 -21.90
CA ALA A 121 0.25 6.55 -20.70
C ALA A 121 1.58 7.27 -20.93
N ASP A 122 1.68 8.53 -20.51
CA ASP A 122 2.92 9.29 -20.54
C ASP A 122 4.04 8.55 -19.80
N PRO A 123 5.30 8.61 -20.28
CA PRO A 123 6.44 8.10 -19.52
C PRO A 123 6.52 8.77 -18.15
N TYR A 124 7.00 8.02 -17.17
CA TYR A 124 7.31 8.65 -15.88
C TYR A 124 8.44 9.64 -16.01
N GLU A 125 8.32 10.76 -15.31
CA GLU A 125 9.43 11.69 -15.10
C GLU A 125 10.40 11.03 -14.11
N MET A 126 11.64 10.85 -14.57
CA MET A 126 12.68 10.15 -13.83
C MET A 126 13.66 11.13 -13.22
N THR A 127 14.01 10.92 -11.96
CA THR A 127 15.18 11.51 -11.31
C THR A 127 16.19 10.41 -10.99
N GLU A 128 17.33 10.78 -10.38
CA GLU A 128 18.35 9.80 -9.98
C GLU A 128 17.78 8.72 -9.04
N PHE A 129 16.94 9.09 -8.08
CA PHE A 129 16.46 8.18 -7.02
C PHE A 129 14.96 7.98 -7.00
N ALA A 130 14.18 8.73 -7.80
CA ALA A 130 12.72 8.65 -7.78
C ALA A 130 12.13 8.76 -9.19
N ARG A 131 10.88 8.36 -9.30
CA ARG A 131 10.06 8.51 -10.50
C ARG A 131 8.67 9.02 -10.16
N GLY A 132 8.02 9.67 -11.11
CA GLY A 132 6.64 10.12 -10.94
C GLY A 132 5.92 10.26 -12.26
N PRO A 133 4.58 10.14 -12.25
CA PRO A 133 3.77 10.50 -13.40
C PRO A 133 3.79 12.01 -13.60
N THR A 134 3.53 12.45 -14.83
CA THR A 134 3.28 13.87 -15.07
C THR A 134 2.07 14.34 -14.25
N ARG A 135 1.97 15.64 -13.99
CA ARG A 135 0.79 16.17 -13.27
C ARG A 135 -0.52 15.91 -14.03
N VAL A 136 -0.47 15.86 -15.36
CA VAL A 136 -1.61 15.51 -16.20
C VAL A 136 -2.01 14.05 -15.97
N ASP A 137 -1.05 13.13 -15.99
CA ASP A 137 -1.28 11.70 -15.78
C ASP A 137 -1.80 11.42 -14.34
N LEU A 138 -1.26 12.13 -13.34
CA LEU A 138 -1.82 12.11 -11.97
C LEU A 138 -3.30 12.50 -11.96
N ALA A 139 -3.65 13.61 -12.60
CA ALA A 139 -5.00 14.16 -12.56
C ALA A 139 -6.01 13.35 -13.38
N THR A 140 -5.60 12.75 -14.49
CA THR A 140 -6.54 12.10 -15.44
C THR A 140 -6.62 10.60 -15.25
N ARG A 141 -5.55 9.96 -14.84
CA ARG A 141 -5.48 8.50 -14.70
C ARG A 141 -5.41 8.06 -13.23
N LEU A 142 -4.37 8.48 -12.49
CA LEU A 142 -4.17 7.96 -11.13
C LEU A 142 -5.23 8.47 -10.15
N PHE A 143 -5.50 9.77 -10.13
CA PHE A 143 -6.59 10.36 -9.34
C PHE A 143 -7.82 10.71 -10.18
N GLY A 144 -8.01 9.98 -11.31
CA GLY A 144 -9.11 10.23 -12.25
C GLY A 144 -10.49 10.08 -11.62
N GLU A 145 -10.64 9.17 -10.67
CA GLU A 145 -11.88 8.91 -9.94
C GLU A 145 -12.22 9.97 -8.88
N LEU A 146 -11.24 10.78 -8.46
CA LEU A 146 -11.47 11.84 -7.49
C LEU A 146 -12.03 13.10 -8.17
N HIS A 147 -12.84 13.85 -7.44
CA HIS A 147 -13.49 15.05 -7.95
C HIS A 147 -13.38 16.24 -6.99
N GLY A 148 -13.51 17.47 -7.53
CA GLY A 148 -13.57 18.72 -6.77
C GLY A 148 -12.41 18.89 -5.79
N ALA A 149 -12.69 19.40 -4.60
CA ALA A 149 -11.70 19.72 -3.58
C ALA A 149 -10.88 18.49 -3.11
N GLN A 150 -11.47 17.30 -3.13
CA GLN A 150 -10.74 16.07 -2.77
C GLN A 150 -9.65 15.74 -3.79
N LYS A 151 -9.92 15.93 -5.07
CA LYS A 151 -8.94 15.76 -6.14
C LYS A 151 -7.80 16.77 -6.03
N ASP A 152 -8.13 18.04 -5.86
CA ASP A 152 -7.15 19.12 -5.70
C ASP A 152 -6.25 18.85 -4.50
N TRP A 153 -6.84 18.47 -3.38
CA TRP A 153 -6.15 18.10 -2.15
C TRP A 153 -5.17 16.93 -2.34
N ALA A 154 -5.56 15.89 -3.09
CA ALA A 154 -4.71 14.74 -3.38
C ALA A 154 -3.56 15.12 -4.33
N LEU A 155 -3.85 15.90 -5.39
CA LEU A 155 -2.86 16.37 -6.36
C LEU A 155 -1.77 17.25 -5.75
N GLU A 156 -2.12 18.06 -4.74
CA GLU A 156 -1.16 18.90 -4.02
C GLU A 156 -0.20 18.11 -3.14
N ARG A 157 -0.59 16.91 -2.72
CA ARG A 157 0.17 16.04 -1.80
C ARG A 157 0.93 14.93 -2.48
N ALA A 158 0.61 14.63 -3.74
CA ALA A 158 1.32 13.62 -4.50
C ALA A 158 2.78 14.03 -4.77
N THR A 159 3.71 13.12 -4.53
CA THR A 159 5.14 13.33 -4.76
C THR A 159 5.72 12.22 -5.63
N PRO A 160 6.87 12.44 -6.27
CA PRO A 160 7.63 11.33 -6.84
C PRO A 160 7.87 10.23 -5.81
N HIS A 161 8.01 9.00 -6.29
CA HIS A 161 8.17 7.81 -5.47
C HIS A 161 9.58 7.23 -5.64
N PRO A 162 10.27 6.83 -4.56
CA PRO A 162 11.59 6.23 -4.65
C PRO A 162 11.58 5.00 -5.57
N ASN A 163 12.59 4.90 -6.46
CA ASN A 163 12.65 3.85 -7.47
C ASN A 163 12.64 2.45 -6.84
N GLY A 164 13.35 2.25 -5.73
CA GLY A 164 13.42 0.96 -5.05
C GLY A 164 12.19 0.56 -4.24
N LEU A 165 11.21 1.46 -4.04
CA LEU A 165 9.90 1.12 -3.47
C LEU A 165 8.86 0.74 -4.52
N SER A 166 9.21 0.82 -5.80
CA SER A 166 8.27 0.62 -6.90
C SER A 166 8.38 -0.76 -7.54
N ASP A 167 9.37 -1.53 -7.15
CA ASP A 167 9.65 -2.83 -7.73
C ASP A 167 10.33 -3.73 -6.67
N VAL A 168 10.09 -5.02 -6.77
CA VAL A 168 10.79 -6.04 -6.00
C VAL A 168 11.50 -6.99 -6.95
N THR A 169 12.60 -7.56 -6.49
CA THR A 169 13.23 -8.68 -7.18
C THR A 169 12.38 -9.94 -7.00
N ALA A 170 12.51 -10.89 -7.92
CA ALA A 170 11.78 -12.16 -7.90
C ALA A 170 11.92 -12.97 -6.59
N THR A 171 12.94 -12.67 -5.77
CA THR A 171 13.27 -13.38 -4.53
C THR A 171 13.05 -12.55 -3.26
N GLU A 172 12.77 -11.25 -3.38
CA GLU A 172 12.73 -10.35 -2.23
C GLU A 172 11.62 -10.66 -1.22
N LEU A 173 10.52 -11.25 -1.68
CA LEU A 173 9.39 -11.67 -0.86
C LEU A 173 9.34 -13.20 -0.62
N GLU A 174 10.39 -13.95 -0.95
CA GLU A 174 10.39 -15.40 -0.75
C GLU A 174 10.17 -15.81 0.72
N GLY A 175 10.76 -15.10 1.67
CA GLY A 175 10.58 -15.35 3.09
C GLY A 175 9.12 -15.19 3.52
N PHE A 176 8.47 -14.13 3.06
CA PHE A 176 7.03 -13.94 3.27
C PHE A 176 6.20 -15.10 2.71
N TRP A 177 6.46 -15.50 1.47
CA TRP A 177 5.70 -16.55 0.78
C TRP A 177 5.99 -17.98 1.27
N ASN A 178 7.11 -18.19 1.95
CA ASN A 178 7.48 -19.47 2.56
C ASN A 178 6.92 -19.63 3.97
N ASP A 179 6.25 -18.63 4.49
CA ASP A 179 5.62 -18.64 5.80
C ASP A 179 4.08 -18.78 5.70
N THR A 180 3.41 -18.97 6.84
CA THR A 180 1.95 -19.09 6.95
C THR A 180 1.35 -17.88 7.65
N TRP A 181 0.24 -17.40 7.11
CA TRP A 181 -0.47 -16.20 7.57
C TRP A 181 -1.95 -16.51 7.78
N PRO A 182 -2.33 -17.09 8.95
CA PRO A 182 -3.66 -17.68 9.15
C PRO A 182 -4.80 -16.67 9.16
N ASP A 183 -4.54 -15.39 9.43
CA ASP A 183 -5.55 -14.34 9.39
C ASP A 183 -5.16 -13.30 8.33
N SER A 184 -5.64 -13.55 7.11
CA SER A 184 -5.36 -12.70 5.96
C SER A 184 -6.65 -12.33 5.21
N THR A 185 -6.70 -11.10 4.69
CA THR A 185 -7.82 -10.60 3.88
C THR A 185 -7.28 -9.89 2.65
N VAL A 186 -7.88 -10.15 1.49
CA VAL A 186 -7.66 -9.37 0.26
C VAL A 186 -8.96 -8.64 -0.08
N ILE A 187 -8.89 -7.31 -0.10
CA ILE A 187 -10.00 -6.43 -0.53
C ILE A 187 -9.70 -5.97 -1.94
N TYR A 188 -10.42 -6.54 -2.90
CA TYR A 188 -10.34 -6.21 -4.31
C TYR A 188 -11.30 -5.07 -4.65
N CYS A 189 -10.80 -4.02 -5.28
CA CYS A 189 -11.61 -2.89 -5.75
C CYS A 189 -12.06 -3.14 -7.20
N VAL A 190 -13.35 -3.48 -7.39
CA VAL A 190 -13.86 -3.96 -8.70
C VAL A 190 -13.81 -2.93 -9.83
N ASN A 191 -13.66 -1.65 -9.50
CA ASN A 191 -13.53 -0.56 -10.47
C ASN A 191 -12.08 -0.12 -10.67
N SER A 192 -11.11 -0.83 -10.06
CA SER A 192 -9.67 -0.59 -10.23
C SER A 192 -9.11 -1.39 -11.42
N GLU A 193 -8.22 -0.76 -12.18
CA GLU A 193 -7.55 -1.42 -13.30
C GLU A 193 -6.23 -2.10 -12.88
N ASN A 194 -5.62 -1.63 -11.79
CA ASN A 194 -4.32 -2.10 -11.31
C ASN A 194 -4.21 -2.03 -9.78
N PRO A 195 -3.74 -3.11 -9.16
CA PRO A 195 -3.31 -4.39 -9.73
C PRO A 195 -4.49 -5.18 -10.33
N PRO A 196 -4.25 -5.98 -11.38
CA PRO A 196 -5.33 -6.72 -12.02
C PRO A 196 -5.90 -7.80 -11.10
N GLU A 197 -7.21 -8.10 -11.24
CA GLU A 197 -7.90 -9.12 -10.44
C GLU A 197 -7.17 -10.46 -10.36
N PRO A 198 -6.65 -11.04 -11.47
CA PRO A 198 -5.97 -12.33 -11.41
C PRO A 198 -4.77 -12.37 -10.47
N HIS A 199 -4.01 -11.27 -10.36
CA HIS A 199 -2.90 -11.16 -9.41
C HIS A 199 -3.39 -11.15 -7.97
N GLN A 200 -4.41 -10.34 -7.67
CA GLN A 200 -4.98 -10.24 -6.33
C GLN A 200 -5.68 -11.55 -5.91
N ARG A 201 -6.34 -12.22 -6.87
CA ARG A 201 -6.94 -13.54 -6.65
C ARG A 201 -5.87 -14.59 -6.31
N ALA A 202 -4.78 -14.64 -7.09
CA ALA A 202 -3.66 -15.52 -6.82
C ALA A 202 -3.00 -15.26 -5.46
N THR A 203 -2.94 -13.98 -5.03
CA THR A 203 -2.50 -13.60 -3.69
C THR A 203 -3.44 -14.16 -2.62
N ALA A 204 -4.76 -13.98 -2.78
CA ALA A 204 -5.75 -14.49 -1.84
C ALA A 204 -5.72 -16.02 -1.75
N ASP A 205 -5.69 -16.71 -2.88
CA ASP A 205 -5.64 -18.18 -2.93
C ASP A 205 -4.40 -18.75 -2.24
N ARG A 206 -3.24 -18.12 -2.45
CA ARG A 206 -1.99 -18.58 -1.84
C ARG A 206 -1.91 -18.34 -0.35
N LEU A 207 -2.53 -17.26 0.14
CA LEU A 207 -2.62 -16.95 1.57
C LEU A 207 -3.79 -17.63 2.27
N GLU A 208 -4.64 -18.35 1.54
CA GLU A 208 -5.94 -18.83 2.04
C GLU A 208 -6.77 -17.69 2.66
N ALA A 209 -6.63 -16.48 2.08
CA ALA A 209 -7.19 -15.25 2.62
C ALA A 209 -8.69 -15.13 2.36
N VAL A 210 -9.37 -14.41 3.24
CA VAL A 210 -10.74 -13.96 2.98
C VAL A 210 -10.73 -13.01 1.78
N TRP A 211 -11.53 -13.31 0.76
CA TRP A 211 -11.72 -12.46 -0.40
C TRP A 211 -12.92 -11.56 -0.23
N ILE A 212 -12.74 -10.26 -0.37
CA ILE A 212 -13.80 -9.24 -0.30
C ILE A 212 -13.76 -8.40 -1.57
N GLU A 213 -14.91 -8.23 -2.23
CA GLU A 213 -15.07 -7.32 -3.35
C GLU A 213 -15.68 -6.01 -2.85
N MET A 214 -15.06 -4.90 -3.23
CA MET A 214 -15.52 -3.56 -2.87
C MET A 214 -15.85 -2.76 -4.14
N PRO A 215 -17.04 -2.13 -4.24
CA PRO A 215 -17.46 -1.36 -5.41
C PRO A 215 -16.78 0.03 -5.46
N ALA A 216 -15.45 0.03 -5.40
CA ALA A 216 -14.60 1.22 -5.37
C ALA A 216 -13.51 1.14 -6.45
N GLY A 217 -12.91 2.27 -6.79
CA GLY A 217 -11.66 2.35 -7.55
C GLY A 217 -10.43 2.15 -6.67
N HIS A 218 -9.26 2.55 -7.18
CA HIS A 218 -7.96 2.28 -6.54
C HIS A 218 -7.75 3.02 -5.19
N TYR A 219 -8.59 3.99 -4.87
CA TYR A 219 -8.44 4.81 -3.66
C TYR A 219 -9.64 4.73 -2.71
N PRO A 220 -10.07 3.50 -2.29
CA PRO A 220 -11.20 3.35 -1.37
C PRO A 220 -10.99 4.08 -0.04
N MET A 221 -9.74 4.24 0.39
CA MET A 221 -9.39 4.97 1.62
C MET A 221 -9.75 6.47 1.56
N LEU A 222 -9.90 7.03 0.35
CA LEU A 222 -10.36 8.40 0.14
C LEU A 222 -11.85 8.48 -0.19
N THR A 223 -12.34 7.57 -1.04
CA THR A 223 -13.70 7.63 -1.60
C THR A 223 -14.75 6.90 -0.77
N HIS A 224 -14.34 5.85 -0.05
CA HIS A 224 -15.20 4.94 0.72
C HIS A 224 -14.62 4.69 2.13
N GLY A 225 -14.07 5.75 2.76
CA GLY A 225 -13.31 5.61 4.01
C GLY A 225 -14.09 4.98 5.17
N GLU A 226 -15.39 5.24 5.29
CA GLU A 226 -16.25 4.63 6.33
C GLU A 226 -16.45 3.13 6.09
N GLU A 227 -16.79 2.75 4.86
CA GLU A 227 -16.98 1.35 4.47
C GLU A 227 -15.68 0.56 4.64
N LEU A 228 -14.56 1.10 4.14
CA LEU A 228 -13.26 0.48 4.31
C LEU A 228 -12.87 0.33 5.78
N ALA A 229 -13.11 1.35 6.60
CA ALA A 229 -12.85 1.27 8.05
C ALA A 229 -13.66 0.15 8.71
N GLY A 230 -14.92 -0.03 8.30
CA GLY A 230 -15.77 -1.14 8.75
C GLY A 230 -15.19 -2.51 8.39
N LEU A 231 -14.71 -2.69 7.16
CA LEU A 231 -14.08 -3.94 6.71
C LEU A 231 -12.75 -4.22 7.43
N LEU A 232 -11.96 -3.17 7.71
CA LEU A 232 -10.70 -3.31 8.44
C LEU A 232 -10.93 -3.69 9.92
N ALA A 233 -12.02 -3.23 10.52
CA ALA A 233 -12.32 -3.46 11.93
C ALA A 233 -13.10 -4.77 12.20
N ALA A 234 -13.65 -5.40 11.17
CA ALA A 234 -14.34 -6.68 11.26
C ALA A 234 -13.36 -7.84 11.48
#